data_b67225c2d7656e8957af15e953728b11
#
_entry.id   b67225c2d7656e8957af15e953728b11
#
_cell.length_a   1.000
_cell.length_b   1.000
_cell.length_c   1.000
_cell.angle_alpha   90.00
_cell.angle_beta   90.00
_cell.angle_gamma   90.00
#
_symmetry.space_group_name_H-M   'P 1'
#
loop_
_entity.id
_entity.type
_entity.pdbx_description
1 polymer ?
#
loop_
_entity_poly.entity_id
_entity_poly.type
_entity_poly.pdbx_seq_one_letter_code
_entity_poly.pdbx_strand_id
1 'polypeptide(L)'
;MNRFGNPARALFTALALGSFVTGAALAQNAPEQIKEPGLPPIVMPSPQPQPTISGTPLPYPAYGTPAPDVAQLAPKKGVPHSISLSDAIRIGVALSPTFALQNAQWAAIHAKYTSSVQAYYPGLSAAAQIGNQYSNGTTSSGSGGGPTSSPSPAAISPAALGGLATPAPPSRATITNESISITITQLIYDGGRTIANIRSAKEADLAGRATLLRQLQTLALNIANSYFTVLEDNATVTADAQLVREFEVNEASVAAQIRNGAAARSDIAAAQFQTAQARGNLVTAQGAAIGAQSTFATTLGLDADALVVPQQVTAQPAPPNPNYSASLRRALIMRPDFISAAYNVESAQENLRYAKLARFPILAAGASDSVSRQFIDCFGSGAIKSPAIAASLCPGPGSYSNDKSLGLSLTVPIYDRGVTNYNVAVAASQLDQTIATLNSTKLSVESDVRSALATLISSRASLVQARSELTSAQVTLDATREQYRVGATTILNVVTAEANLSTAQSAYITALYGVQTAQQNYLYAMGISDVQI
;
A
#
# COMPACT_ATOMS: atom_id res chain seq x y z
N MET A 1 -32.53 48.65 -23.17
CA MET A 1 -31.51 48.23 -24.13
C MET A 1 -30.12 48.46 -23.54
N ASN A 2 -29.52 47.41 -23.15
CA ASN A 2 -28.11 47.09 -23.04
C ASN A 2 -27.05 48.15 -22.82
N ARG A 3 -26.47 48.12 -21.64
CA ARG A 3 -25.02 48.17 -21.40
C ARG A 3 -24.74 47.84 -19.92
N PHE A 4 -24.68 46.56 -19.58
CA PHE A 4 -23.97 46.10 -18.37
C PHE A 4 -22.61 45.62 -18.81
N GLY A 5 -21.59 46.47 -18.67
CA GLY A 5 -20.18 46.12 -18.81
C GLY A 5 -19.72 45.34 -17.61
N ASN A 6 -19.15 44.17 -17.86
CA ASN A 6 -18.72 43.20 -16.90
C ASN A 6 -17.52 43.74 -16.06
N PRO A 7 -17.62 44.00 -14.76
CA PRO A 7 -16.56 44.61 -13.95
C PRO A 7 -15.38 43.66 -13.66
N ALA A 8 -15.52 42.35 -13.97
CA ALA A 8 -14.47 41.34 -13.70
C ALA A 8 -13.21 41.46 -14.58
N ARG A 9 -13.28 42.21 -15.72
CA ARG A 9 -12.11 42.38 -16.60
C ARG A 9 -11.19 43.54 -16.21
N ALA A 10 -11.66 44.48 -15.39
CA ALA A 10 -10.85 45.63 -15.00
C ALA A 10 -9.93 45.36 -13.79
N LEU A 11 -10.20 44.28 -13.01
CA LEU A 11 -9.38 43.96 -11.82
C LEU A 11 -8.11 43.14 -12.16
N PHE A 12 -8.07 42.45 -13.29
CA PHE A 12 -6.91 41.63 -13.66
C PHE A 12 -5.77 42.39 -14.29
N THR A 13 -5.99 43.65 -14.76
CA THR A 13 -4.95 44.44 -15.44
C THR A 13 -4.14 45.35 -14.52
N ALA A 14 -4.56 45.52 -13.24
CA ALA A 14 -3.86 46.41 -12.29
C ALA A 14 -2.80 45.68 -11.44
N LEU A 15 -2.70 44.33 -11.52
CA LEU A 15 -1.76 43.56 -10.69
C LEU A 15 -0.40 43.23 -11.37
N ALA A 16 -0.16 43.73 -12.58
CA ALA A 16 0.99 43.32 -13.40
C ALA A 16 2.25 44.19 -13.32
N LEU A 17 2.29 45.27 -12.53
CA LEU A 17 3.46 46.13 -12.46
C LEU A 17 3.69 46.66 -11.04
N GLY A 18 4.23 45.83 -10.18
CA GLY A 18 4.85 46.21 -8.92
C GLY A 18 6.12 45.40 -8.74
N SER A 19 7.23 45.95 -9.11
CA SER A 19 8.57 45.38 -9.02
C SER A 19 8.87 44.87 -7.61
N PHE A 20 8.89 43.53 -7.42
CA PHE A 20 9.54 42.92 -6.28
C PHE A 20 10.99 42.63 -6.61
N VAL A 21 11.83 43.45 -6.03
CA VAL A 21 13.30 43.34 -6.03
C VAL A 21 13.69 42.04 -5.34
N THR A 22 14.42 41.21 -6.08
CA THR A 22 15.44 40.24 -5.70
C THR A 22 15.77 40.15 -4.20
N GLY A 23 15.29 39.14 -3.56
CA GLY A 23 15.71 38.63 -2.27
C GLY A 23 15.94 37.12 -2.30
N ALA A 24 16.65 36.65 -3.30
CA ALA A 24 17.05 35.23 -3.40
C ALA A 24 18.49 35.05 -2.89
N ALA A 25 18.71 35.20 -1.60
CA ALA A 25 20.01 34.89 -1.00
C ALA A 25 19.91 34.67 0.54
N LEU A 26 19.08 33.78 1.02
CA LEU A 26 19.17 33.29 2.41
C LEU A 26 18.65 31.83 2.55
N ALA A 27 18.97 30.96 1.61
CA ALA A 27 18.67 29.55 1.71
C ALA A 27 19.93 28.68 1.53
N GLN A 28 21.04 29.10 2.12
CA GLN A 28 22.24 28.27 2.21
C GLN A 28 22.81 28.34 3.62
N ASN A 29 22.17 27.64 4.56
CA ASN A 29 22.81 27.06 5.74
C ASN A 29 21.84 26.05 6.31
N ALA A 30 21.98 24.81 5.88
CA ALA A 30 21.45 23.68 6.64
C ALA A 30 22.14 23.70 8.01
N PRO A 31 21.44 23.65 9.14
CA PRO A 31 22.08 23.65 10.43
C PRO A 31 22.89 22.36 10.59
N GLU A 32 24.19 22.55 10.80
CA GLU A 32 25.15 21.57 11.28
C GLU A 32 24.62 20.85 12.53
N GLN A 33 24.89 19.58 12.65
CA GLN A 33 24.39 18.67 13.68
C GLN A 33 24.51 19.22 15.10
N ILE A 34 23.40 19.57 15.72
CA ILE A 34 23.35 19.89 17.16
C ILE A 34 23.42 18.56 17.91
N LYS A 35 24.55 18.35 18.60
CA LYS A 35 24.80 17.24 19.50
C LYS A 35 23.95 17.44 20.76
N GLU A 36 22.96 16.58 20.99
CA GLU A 36 22.05 16.67 22.12
C GLU A 36 22.64 15.98 23.38
N PRO A 37 22.37 16.50 24.59
CA PRO A 37 22.70 15.81 25.82
C PRO A 37 21.59 14.83 26.23
N GLY A 38 21.92 13.53 26.30
CA GLY A 38 21.48 12.60 27.33
C GLY A 38 20.02 12.14 27.36
N LEU A 39 19.65 11.21 26.47
CA LEU A 39 18.71 10.13 26.81
C LEU A 39 19.50 8.81 26.67
N PRO A 40 19.29 7.81 27.57
CA PRO A 40 20.00 6.54 27.44
C PRO A 40 19.63 5.90 26.09
N PRO A 41 20.61 5.39 25.33
CA PRO A 41 20.33 4.75 24.08
C PRO A 41 19.57 3.45 24.37
N ILE A 42 18.34 3.35 23.86
CA ILE A 42 17.78 2.03 23.59
C ILE A 42 18.74 1.42 22.57
N VAL A 43 19.49 0.39 22.98
CA VAL A 43 20.40 -0.36 22.12
C VAL A 43 19.54 -1.11 21.12
N MET A 44 19.10 -0.39 20.08
CA MET A 44 18.70 -1.03 18.84
C MET A 44 20.00 -1.57 18.23
N PRO A 45 20.03 -2.81 17.70
CA PRO A 45 21.16 -3.22 16.90
C PRO A 45 21.33 -2.16 15.82
N SER A 46 22.48 -1.48 15.78
CA SER A 46 22.85 -0.56 14.72
C SER A 46 22.40 -1.15 13.40
N PRO A 47 21.75 -0.38 12.52
CA PRO A 47 21.54 -0.85 11.16
C PRO A 47 22.92 -1.23 10.63
N GLN A 48 23.20 -2.52 10.63
CA GLN A 48 24.37 -3.06 9.95
C GLN A 48 24.30 -2.51 8.52
N PRO A 49 25.40 -2.05 7.92
CA PRO A 49 25.39 -1.62 6.55
C PRO A 49 24.67 -2.71 5.78
N GLN A 50 23.57 -2.34 5.14
CA GLN A 50 22.78 -3.27 4.32
C GLN A 50 23.80 -3.99 3.44
N PRO A 51 23.81 -5.33 3.41
CA PRO A 51 24.63 -6.03 2.44
C PRO A 51 24.31 -5.35 1.13
N THR A 52 25.30 -4.74 0.51
CA THR A 52 25.19 -4.17 -0.81
C THR A 52 24.69 -5.32 -1.68
N ILE A 53 23.39 -5.33 -1.94
CA ILE A 53 22.84 -6.14 -3.00
C ILE A 53 23.57 -5.61 -4.21
N SER A 54 24.61 -6.34 -4.65
CA SER A 54 25.37 -6.05 -5.84
C SER A 54 24.52 -6.43 -7.04
N GLY A 55 23.47 -5.69 -7.22
CA GLY A 55 22.58 -5.65 -8.34
C GLY A 55 22.12 -4.21 -8.41
N THR A 56 22.25 -3.60 -9.57
CA THR A 56 21.66 -2.29 -9.87
C THR A 56 20.26 -2.24 -9.28
N PRO A 57 19.92 -1.28 -8.40
CA PRO A 57 18.55 -1.14 -7.95
C PRO A 57 17.70 -1.05 -9.21
N LEU A 58 16.69 -1.92 -9.31
CA LEU A 58 15.73 -1.87 -10.41
C LEU A 58 15.27 -0.43 -10.56
N PRO A 59 15.39 0.17 -11.76
CA PRO A 59 14.74 1.43 -12.01
C PRO A 59 13.25 1.20 -11.72
N TYR A 60 12.73 1.86 -10.68
CA TYR A 60 11.29 1.87 -10.44
C TYR A 60 10.63 2.33 -11.73
N PRO A 61 9.68 1.57 -12.29
CA PRO A 61 8.98 2.02 -13.47
C PRO A 61 8.34 3.37 -13.15
N ALA A 62 8.71 4.38 -13.92
CA ALA A 62 8.02 5.64 -13.89
C ALA A 62 6.52 5.36 -14.12
N TYR A 63 5.67 6.00 -13.33
CA TYR A 63 4.22 5.88 -13.43
C TYR A 63 3.79 5.86 -14.91
N GLY A 64 3.16 4.78 -15.35
CA GLY A 64 2.33 4.75 -16.53
C GLY A 64 2.88 4.12 -17.81
N THR A 65 4.14 3.68 -17.89
CA THR A 65 4.61 2.92 -19.05
C THR A 65 5.15 1.56 -18.61
N PRO A 66 4.54 0.43 -19.02
CA PRO A 66 5.17 -0.87 -18.86
C PRO A 66 6.54 -0.82 -19.54
N ALA A 67 7.57 -1.36 -18.87
CA ALA A 67 8.90 -1.45 -19.48
C ALA A 67 8.76 -2.15 -20.85
N PRO A 68 9.36 -1.61 -21.92
CA PRO A 68 9.16 -2.12 -23.28
C PRO A 68 9.45 -3.62 -23.45
N ASP A 69 10.32 -4.19 -22.64
CA ASP A 69 10.64 -5.62 -22.64
C ASP A 69 9.52 -6.51 -22.08
N VAL A 70 8.69 -6.00 -21.18
CA VAL A 70 7.58 -6.77 -20.58
C VAL A 70 6.41 -6.91 -21.55
N ALA A 71 6.18 -5.91 -22.39
CA ALA A 71 5.16 -5.98 -23.43
C ALA A 71 5.48 -7.06 -24.50
N GLN A 72 6.77 -7.42 -24.68
CA GLN A 72 7.19 -8.49 -25.56
C GLN A 72 7.06 -9.88 -24.91
N LEU A 73 7.13 -9.95 -23.56
CA LEU A 73 6.97 -11.17 -22.79
C LEU A 73 5.51 -11.51 -22.49
N ALA A 74 4.60 -10.54 -22.60
CA ALA A 74 3.17 -10.77 -22.39
C ALA A 74 2.63 -11.73 -23.48
N PRO A 75 2.00 -12.85 -23.09
CA PRO A 75 1.49 -13.82 -24.06
C PRO A 75 0.42 -13.18 -24.94
N LYS A 76 0.55 -13.37 -26.24
CA LYS A 76 -0.48 -12.97 -27.21
C LYS A 76 -1.66 -13.92 -27.08
N LYS A 77 -2.88 -13.40 -27.12
CA LYS A 77 -4.12 -14.18 -27.00
C LYS A 77 -4.11 -15.34 -28.03
N GLY A 78 -4.28 -16.57 -27.54
CA GLY A 78 -4.40 -17.76 -28.37
C GLY A 78 -3.08 -18.44 -28.79
N VAL A 79 -1.90 -17.94 -28.41
CA VAL A 79 -0.61 -18.60 -28.67
C VAL A 79 -0.04 -19.14 -27.36
N PRO A 80 0.22 -20.47 -27.24
CA PRO A 80 0.88 -21.03 -26.07
C PRO A 80 2.26 -20.39 -25.91
N HIS A 81 2.48 -19.70 -24.78
CA HIS A 81 3.74 -19.07 -24.47
C HIS A 81 4.43 -19.86 -23.35
N SER A 82 5.57 -20.45 -23.66
CA SER A 82 6.37 -21.17 -22.66
C SER A 82 7.24 -20.17 -21.89
N ILE A 83 7.02 -20.05 -20.58
CA ILE A 83 7.72 -19.09 -19.74
C ILE A 83 8.49 -19.75 -18.61
N SER A 84 9.66 -19.18 -18.27
CA SER A 84 10.41 -19.56 -17.07
C SER A 84 9.78 -18.96 -15.81
N LEU A 85 10.12 -19.49 -14.62
CA LEU A 85 9.64 -18.93 -13.35
C LEU A 85 10.08 -17.47 -13.18
N SER A 86 11.31 -17.13 -13.56
CA SER A 86 11.83 -15.76 -13.49
C SER A 86 11.06 -14.81 -14.39
N ASP A 87 10.72 -15.22 -15.62
CA ASP A 87 9.94 -14.39 -16.53
C ASP A 87 8.49 -14.24 -16.05
N ALA A 88 7.90 -15.32 -15.52
CA ALA A 88 6.57 -15.27 -14.91
C ALA A 88 6.50 -14.23 -13.79
N ILE A 89 7.49 -14.18 -12.91
CA ILE A 89 7.53 -13.19 -11.83
C ILE A 89 7.71 -11.78 -12.40
N ARG A 90 8.58 -11.58 -13.39
CA ARG A 90 8.75 -10.26 -14.05
C ARG A 90 7.45 -9.77 -14.69
N ILE A 91 6.72 -10.63 -15.39
CA ILE A 91 5.41 -10.33 -15.96
C ILE A 91 4.41 -9.98 -14.87
N GLY A 92 4.32 -10.80 -13.82
CA GLY A 92 3.39 -10.58 -12.71
C GLY A 92 3.66 -9.27 -11.96
N VAL A 93 4.92 -8.90 -11.72
CA VAL A 93 5.27 -7.60 -11.10
C VAL A 93 4.83 -6.43 -11.97
N ALA A 94 4.94 -6.56 -13.29
CA ALA A 94 4.59 -5.48 -14.21
C ALA A 94 3.08 -5.34 -14.46
N LEU A 95 2.33 -6.43 -14.44
CA LEU A 95 0.92 -6.45 -14.81
C LEU A 95 -0.04 -6.60 -13.63
N SER A 96 0.44 -7.01 -12.44
CA SER A 96 -0.43 -7.28 -11.29
C SER A 96 -1.11 -6.00 -10.75
N PRO A 97 -2.45 -5.94 -10.76
CA PRO A 97 -3.19 -4.82 -10.18
C PRO A 97 -2.97 -4.67 -8.68
N THR A 98 -2.74 -5.78 -7.97
CA THR A 98 -2.48 -5.78 -6.52
C THR A 98 -1.16 -5.11 -6.18
N PHE A 99 -0.12 -5.34 -6.98
CA PHE A 99 1.16 -4.66 -6.81
C PHE A 99 1.08 -3.18 -7.18
N ALA A 100 0.34 -2.83 -8.24
CA ALA A 100 0.09 -1.44 -8.62
C ALA A 100 -0.63 -0.67 -7.49
N LEU A 101 -1.62 -1.29 -6.82
CA LEU A 101 -2.29 -0.72 -5.65
C LEU A 101 -1.30 -0.43 -4.51
N GLN A 102 -0.44 -1.39 -4.17
CA GLN A 102 0.55 -1.23 -3.10
C GLN A 102 1.60 -0.15 -3.42
N ASN A 103 2.02 -0.07 -4.68
CA ASN A 103 2.92 0.98 -5.15
C ASN A 103 2.27 2.37 -5.04
N ALA A 104 0.98 2.50 -5.38
CA ALA A 104 0.23 3.74 -5.22
C ALA A 104 0.09 4.14 -3.73
N GLN A 105 -0.11 3.17 -2.83
CA GLN A 105 -0.15 3.42 -1.38
C GLN A 105 1.20 3.92 -0.85
N TRP A 106 2.30 3.29 -1.27
CA TRP A 106 3.63 3.80 -0.92
C TRP A 106 3.89 5.19 -1.50
N ALA A 107 3.49 5.46 -2.75
CA ALA A 107 3.63 6.78 -3.36
C ALA A 107 2.89 7.87 -2.56
N ALA A 108 1.73 7.57 -1.98
CA ALA A 108 1.02 8.49 -1.10
C ALA A 108 1.80 8.79 0.20
N ILE A 109 2.45 7.78 0.80
CA ILE A 109 3.31 7.96 1.98
C ILE A 109 4.54 8.81 1.60
N HIS A 110 5.17 8.52 0.47
CA HIS A 110 6.31 9.29 -0.05
C HIS A 110 5.93 10.76 -0.36
N ALA A 111 4.75 10.99 -0.93
CA ALA A 111 4.23 12.35 -1.13
C ALA A 111 4.01 13.10 0.19
N LYS A 112 3.58 12.41 1.25
CA LYS A 112 3.47 12.99 2.59
C LYS A 112 4.84 13.38 3.16
N TYR A 113 5.87 12.55 2.97
CA TYR A 113 7.24 12.89 3.35
C TYR A 113 7.75 14.11 2.59
N THR A 114 7.63 14.15 1.27
CA THR A 114 8.05 15.29 0.44
C THR A 114 7.31 16.56 0.81
N SER A 115 6.00 16.47 1.07
CA SER A 115 5.20 17.60 1.58
C SER A 115 5.68 18.09 2.95
N SER A 116 6.10 17.19 3.85
CA SER A 116 6.61 17.58 5.18
C SER A 116 7.91 18.41 5.08
N VAL A 117 8.78 18.10 4.12
CA VAL A 117 10.01 18.87 3.87
C VAL A 117 9.68 20.28 3.37
N GLN A 118 8.60 20.43 2.61
CA GLN A 118 8.15 21.74 2.10
C GLN A 118 7.67 22.69 3.18
N ALA A 119 7.41 22.24 4.42
CA ALA A 119 7.02 23.09 5.55
C ALA A 119 8.06 24.17 5.89
N TYR A 120 9.30 24.05 5.41
CA TYR A 120 10.32 25.09 5.54
C TYR A 120 10.29 26.17 4.46
N TYR A 121 9.50 25.98 3.40
CA TYR A 121 9.37 27.00 2.36
C TYR A 121 8.25 27.99 2.70
N PRO A 122 8.35 29.25 2.22
CA PRO A 122 7.29 30.23 2.40
C PRO A 122 5.99 29.77 1.73
N GLY A 123 4.91 29.82 2.47
CA GLY A 123 3.56 29.61 1.93
C GLY A 123 3.07 30.90 1.27
N LEU A 124 2.60 30.83 0.03
CA LEU A 124 1.94 31.93 -0.70
C LEU A 124 0.47 31.55 -0.91
N SER A 125 -0.44 32.39 -0.46
CA SER A 125 -1.88 32.22 -0.68
C SER A 125 -2.49 33.50 -1.24
N ALA A 126 -3.46 33.34 -2.12
CA ALA A 126 -4.30 34.42 -2.61
C ALA A 126 -5.77 34.06 -2.29
N ALA A 127 -6.50 35.00 -1.73
CA ALA A 127 -7.92 34.87 -1.43
C ALA A 127 -8.72 36.04 -2.00
N ALA A 128 -9.85 35.74 -2.61
CA ALA A 128 -10.83 36.74 -3.04
C ALA A 128 -12.15 36.44 -2.32
N GLN A 129 -12.72 37.44 -1.69
CA GLN A 129 -13.97 37.29 -0.95
C GLN A 129 -14.95 38.38 -1.36
N ILE A 130 -16.19 38.00 -1.57
CA ILE A 130 -17.33 38.90 -1.74
C ILE A 130 -18.40 38.45 -0.73
N GLY A 131 -18.76 39.34 0.18
CA GLY A 131 -19.71 39.03 1.23
C GLY A 131 -20.75 40.13 1.38
N ASN A 132 -22.03 39.74 1.50
CA ASN A 132 -23.14 40.66 1.78
C ASN A 132 -23.59 40.47 3.21
N GLN A 133 -23.58 41.57 3.99
CA GLN A 133 -24.10 41.62 5.34
C GLN A 133 -25.39 42.48 5.37
N TYR A 134 -26.48 41.88 5.86
CA TYR A 134 -27.72 42.62 6.09
C TYR A 134 -27.78 43.06 7.55
N SER A 135 -27.77 44.37 7.82
CA SER A 135 -27.93 44.94 9.16
C SER A 135 -29.32 45.50 9.31
N ASN A 136 -30.07 44.98 10.28
CA ASN A 136 -31.32 45.55 10.78
C ASN A 136 -31.07 46.16 12.16
N GLY A 137 -30.49 47.33 12.24
CA GLY A 137 -30.20 47.95 13.55
C GLY A 137 -29.89 49.44 13.47
N THR A 138 -30.14 50.14 14.55
CA THR A 138 -29.70 51.51 14.74
C THR A 138 -28.19 51.60 14.70
N THR A 139 -27.62 52.31 13.74
CA THR A 139 -26.19 52.59 13.67
C THR A 139 -25.77 53.48 14.83
N SER A 140 -25.26 52.90 15.91
CA SER A 140 -24.39 53.63 16.80
C SER A 140 -23.02 53.73 16.10
N SER A 141 -22.61 54.93 15.75
CA SER A 141 -21.28 55.26 15.23
C SER A 141 -20.23 54.96 16.29
N GLY A 142 -19.66 53.73 16.24
CA GLY A 142 -18.51 53.30 17.04
C GLY A 142 -17.45 52.80 16.10
N SER A 143 -16.34 53.50 16.01
CA SER A 143 -15.17 53.17 15.23
C SER A 143 -14.61 51.80 15.55
N GLY A 144 -14.33 51.02 14.54
CA GLY A 144 -13.25 50.05 14.42
C GLY A 144 -13.16 48.95 15.48
N GLY A 145 -13.45 47.69 15.09
CA GLY A 145 -13.11 46.52 15.87
C GLY A 145 -13.65 45.26 15.20
N GLY A 146 -12.76 44.40 14.71
CA GLY A 146 -13.10 43.11 14.14
C GLY A 146 -13.84 42.20 15.12
N PRO A 147 -14.40 41.06 14.68
CA PRO A 147 -15.20 40.17 15.50
C PRO A 147 -14.35 39.46 16.53
N THR A 148 -14.33 39.95 17.77
CA THR A 148 -13.89 39.14 18.91
C THR A 148 -15.12 38.69 19.68
N SER A 149 -15.44 37.42 19.56
CA SER A 149 -16.39 36.73 20.41
C SER A 149 -15.81 36.57 21.82
N SER A 150 -16.25 37.35 22.80
CA SER A 150 -16.22 36.99 24.22
C SER A 150 -17.20 37.84 25.00
N PRO A 151 -18.11 37.30 25.81
CA PRO A 151 -18.94 38.06 26.69
C PRO A 151 -18.15 38.48 27.94
N SER A 152 -17.95 39.78 28.14
CA SER A 152 -17.50 40.35 29.41
C SER A 152 -18.68 40.93 30.18
N PRO A 153 -18.74 40.81 31.52
CA PRO A 153 -19.86 41.25 32.31
C PRO A 153 -19.89 42.80 32.46
N ALA A 154 -21.10 43.32 32.36
CA ALA A 154 -21.43 44.71 32.35
C ALA A 154 -20.97 45.47 33.61
N ALA A 155 -20.22 46.55 33.40
CA ALA A 155 -20.10 47.64 34.40
C ALA A 155 -21.25 48.64 34.20
N ILE A 156 -22.06 48.77 35.19
CA ILE A 156 -23.16 49.77 35.26
C ILE A 156 -22.52 51.11 35.56
N SER A 157 -22.63 52.08 34.66
CA SER A 157 -22.39 53.51 34.96
C SER A 157 -23.72 54.28 35.02
N PRO A 158 -23.99 54.97 36.07
CA PRO A 158 -25.19 55.81 36.16
C PRO A 158 -24.84 57.25 35.74
N ALA A 159 -25.17 57.61 34.51
CA ALA A 159 -25.22 59.01 34.14
C ALA A 159 -26.14 59.24 32.94
N ALA A 160 -27.10 60.00 33.20
CA ALA A 160 -27.77 60.99 32.37
C ALA A 160 -29.29 60.83 32.21
N LEU A 161 -29.96 61.43 33.06
CA LEU A 161 -31.30 61.97 32.83
C LEU A 161 -31.27 63.08 31.76
N GLY A 162 -32.19 62.94 30.79
CA GLY A 162 -32.69 64.13 30.09
C GLY A 162 -32.24 64.22 28.60
N GLY A 163 -33.06 63.70 27.77
CA GLY A 163 -33.08 63.99 26.33
C GLY A 163 -34.07 63.08 25.63
N LEU A 164 -35.25 63.57 25.35
CA LEU A 164 -36.22 62.91 24.46
C LEU A 164 -35.58 62.71 23.08
N ALA A 165 -34.88 61.59 22.93
CA ALA A 165 -34.42 61.12 21.62
C ALA A 165 -35.62 60.54 20.88
N THR A 166 -36.11 61.25 19.89
CA THR A 166 -36.99 60.66 18.87
C THR A 166 -36.34 59.36 18.34
N PRO A 167 -37.04 58.21 18.32
CA PRO A 167 -36.48 57.01 17.81
C PRO A 167 -36.10 57.22 16.35
N ALA A 168 -34.83 57.07 16.01
CA ALA A 168 -34.37 57.08 14.65
C ALA A 168 -35.03 55.89 13.90
N PRO A 169 -35.57 56.10 12.70
CA PRO A 169 -36.18 55.02 11.96
C PRO A 169 -35.16 53.89 11.71
N PRO A 170 -35.56 52.61 11.77
CA PRO A 170 -34.66 51.51 11.55
C PRO A 170 -34.07 51.59 10.15
N SER A 171 -32.81 51.91 10.04
CA SER A 171 -32.08 51.89 8.78
C SER A 171 -31.71 50.44 8.44
N ARG A 172 -32.26 49.93 7.37
CA ARG A 172 -31.82 48.68 6.76
C ARG A 172 -30.64 49.00 5.85
N ALA A 173 -29.50 48.48 6.16
CA ALA A 173 -28.33 48.61 5.31
C ALA A 173 -27.85 47.25 4.84
N THR A 174 -27.55 47.14 3.55
CA THR A 174 -26.80 46.02 2.99
C THR A 174 -25.37 46.49 2.85
N ILE A 175 -24.47 45.81 3.54
CA ILE A 175 -23.03 46.05 3.44
C ILE A 175 -22.42 44.95 2.56
N THR A 176 -21.93 45.32 1.40
CA THR A 176 -21.17 44.41 0.51
C THR A 176 -19.69 44.69 0.72
N ASN A 177 -18.97 43.67 1.15
CA ASN A 177 -17.52 43.71 1.30
C ASN A 177 -16.89 42.91 0.16
N GLU A 178 -16.01 43.54 -0.60
CA GLU A 178 -15.15 42.91 -1.61
C GLU A 178 -13.73 43.01 -1.10
N SER A 179 -13.00 41.89 -1.10
CA SER A 179 -11.57 41.90 -0.75
C SER A 179 -10.78 40.91 -1.57
N ILE A 180 -9.60 41.31 -1.94
CA ILE A 180 -8.56 40.43 -2.53
C ILE A 180 -7.32 40.58 -1.66
N SER A 181 -6.76 39.46 -1.22
CA SER A 181 -5.55 39.45 -0.41
C SER A 181 -4.52 38.44 -0.94
N ILE A 182 -3.26 38.82 -0.87
CA ILE A 182 -2.13 37.93 -1.07
C ILE A 182 -1.37 37.89 0.25
N THR A 183 -1.13 36.68 0.75
CA THR A 183 -0.45 36.48 2.02
C THR A 183 0.73 35.54 1.84
N ILE A 184 1.89 35.94 2.36
CA ILE A 184 3.11 35.14 2.45
C ILE A 184 3.32 34.82 3.93
N THR A 185 3.52 33.56 4.25
CA THR A 185 3.83 33.09 5.61
C THR A 185 5.08 32.25 5.61
N GLN A 186 6.00 32.53 6.54
CA GLN A 186 7.25 31.78 6.69
C GLN A 186 7.46 31.39 8.14
N LEU A 187 7.56 30.09 8.40
CA LEU A 187 7.99 29.58 9.68
C LEU A 187 9.50 29.84 9.84
N ILE A 188 9.90 30.52 10.91
CA ILE A 188 11.31 30.81 11.22
C ILE A 188 11.83 29.82 12.26
N TYR A 189 11.05 29.59 13.33
CA TYR A 189 11.44 28.73 14.43
C TYR A 189 10.20 28.15 15.13
N ASP A 190 10.26 26.86 15.46
CA ASP A 190 9.19 26.14 16.16
C ASP A 190 9.69 25.15 17.24
N GLY A 191 10.90 25.42 17.77
CA GLY A 191 11.51 24.53 18.74
C GLY A 191 11.99 23.19 18.17
N GLY A 192 12.08 23.04 16.85
CA GLY A 192 12.45 21.79 16.18
C GLY A 192 11.28 20.83 15.91
N ARG A 193 10.05 21.30 16.09
CA ARG A 193 8.83 20.53 15.87
C ARG A 193 8.69 20.08 14.41
N THR A 194 8.95 20.99 13.47
CA THR A 194 8.97 20.66 12.03
C THR A 194 10.04 19.62 11.70
N ILE A 195 11.22 19.70 12.32
CA ILE A 195 12.29 18.70 12.13
C ILE A 195 11.82 17.31 12.60
N ALA A 196 11.20 17.23 13.78
CA ALA A 196 10.68 15.96 14.30
C ALA A 196 9.57 15.39 13.37
N ASN A 197 8.70 16.25 12.84
CA ASN A 197 7.69 15.82 11.85
C ASN A 197 8.30 15.29 10.56
N ILE A 198 9.32 15.97 10.02
CA ILE A 198 10.03 15.51 8.80
C ILE A 198 10.72 14.17 9.06
N ARG A 199 11.37 13.99 10.21
CA ARG A 199 12.02 12.71 10.57
C ARG A 199 10.98 11.61 10.71
N SER A 200 9.88 11.85 11.42
CA SER A 200 8.79 10.89 11.53
C SER A 200 8.24 10.48 10.15
N ALA A 201 8.01 11.45 9.27
CA ALA A 201 7.52 11.20 7.92
C ALA A 201 8.54 10.43 7.06
N LYS A 202 9.85 10.69 7.25
CA LYS A 202 10.94 9.95 6.58
C LYS A 202 10.97 8.49 7.01
N GLU A 203 10.92 8.23 8.33
CA GLU A 203 10.92 6.86 8.84
C GLU A 203 9.64 6.11 8.44
N ALA A 204 8.49 6.80 8.37
CA ALA A 204 7.25 6.24 7.82
C ALA A 204 7.37 5.90 6.32
N ASP A 205 8.08 6.71 5.52
CA ASP A 205 8.36 6.41 4.11
C ASP A 205 9.25 5.17 3.96
N LEU A 206 10.30 5.04 4.77
CA LEU A 206 11.16 3.85 4.80
C LEU A 206 10.39 2.60 5.21
N ALA A 207 9.49 2.71 6.21
CA ALA A 207 8.58 1.64 6.60
C ALA A 207 7.64 1.23 5.45
N GLY A 208 7.06 2.20 4.77
CA GLY A 208 6.20 2.00 3.60
C GLY A 208 6.94 1.30 2.45
N ARG A 209 8.18 1.70 2.18
CA ARG A 209 9.03 1.05 1.18
C ARG A 209 9.34 -0.41 1.56
N ALA A 210 9.66 -0.68 2.82
CA ALA A 210 9.88 -2.04 3.30
C ALA A 210 8.60 -2.89 3.16
N THR A 211 7.43 -2.32 3.47
CA THR A 211 6.14 -2.98 3.25
C THR A 211 5.91 -3.31 1.77
N LEU A 212 6.20 -2.38 0.85
CA LEU A 212 6.12 -2.62 -0.59
C LEU A 212 7.02 -3.79 -1.04
N LEU A 213 8.27 -3.85 -0.52
CA LEU A 213 9.17 -4.97 -0.80
C LEU A 213 8.61 -6.31 -0.29
N ARG A 214 7.95 -6.31 0.88
CA ARG A 214 7.30 -7.53 1.39
C ARG A 214 6.15 -7.98 0.50
N GLN A 215 5.34 -7.04 0.00
CA GLN A 215 4.27 -7.34 -0.95
C GLN A 215 4.80 -7.89 -2.27
N LEU A 216 5.93 -7.37 -2.76
CA LEU A 216 6.63 -7.91 -3.92
C LEU A 216 7.06 -9.38 -3.70
N GLN A 217 7.64 -9.69 -2.53
CA GLN A 217 8.00 -11.06 -2.16
C GLN A 217 6.77 -11.97 -2.07
N THR A 218 5.67 -11.47 -1.54
CA THR A 218 4.40 -12.20 -1.45
C THR A 218 3.83 -12.50 -2.84
N LEU A 219 3.85 -11.51 -3.73
CA LEU A 219 3.42 -11.71 -5.12
C LEU A 219 4.30 -12.76 -5.82
N ALA A 220 5.62 -12.65 -5.68
CA ALA A 220 6.56 -13.63 -6.26
C ALA A 220 6.31 -15.04 -5.74
N LEU A 221 6.03 -15.20 -4.43
CA LEU A 221 5.67 -16.49 -3.84
C LEU A 221 4.35 -17.03 -4.41
N ASN A 222 3.32 -16.19 -4.53
CA ASN A 222 2.02 -16.61 -5.08
C ASN A 222 2.16 -17.07 -6.54
N ILE A 223 2.96 -16.35 -7.34
CA ILE A 223 3.27 -16.73 -8.71
C ILE A 223 4.04 -18.06 -8.74
N ALA A 224 5.04 -18.24 -7.88
CA ALA A 224 5.80 -19.49 -7.83
C ALA A 224 4.90 -20.67 -7.42
N ASN A 225 4.03 -20.49 -6.43
CA ASN A 225 3.10 -21.54 -6.01
C ASN A 225 2.13 -21.91 -7.13
N SER A 226 1.49 -20.94 -7.78
CA SER A 226 0.59 -21.21 -8.90
C SER A 226 1.33 -21.82 -10.11
N TYR A 227 2.58 -21.43 -10.37
CA TYR A 227 3.44 -22.01 -11.39
C TYR A 227 3.68 -23.51 -11.14
N PHE A 228 4.05 -23.88 -9.89
CA PHE A 228 4.28 -25.29 -9.54
C PHE A 228 2.98 -26.10 -9.52
N THR A 229 1.85 -25.50 -9.16
CA THR A 229 0.52 -26.16 -9.24
C THR A 229 0.18 -26.52 -10.69
N VAL A 230 0.40 -25.62 -11.65
CA VAL A 230 0.19 -25.94 -13.08
C VAL A 230 1.11 -27.08 -13.55
N LEU A 231 2.37 -27.09 -13.09
CA LEU A 231 3.30 -28.19 -13.44
C LEU A 231 2.87 -29.52 -12.82
N GLU A 232 2.40 -29.52 -11.57
CA GLU A 232 1.86 -30.68 -10.86
C GLU A 232 0.65 -31.28 -11.59
N ASP A 233 -0.33 -30.43 -11.92
CA ASP A 233 -1.54 -30.86 -12.60
C ASP A 233 -1.26 -31.38 -14.01
N ASN A 234 -0.38 -30.73 -14.76
CA ASN A 234 0.06 -31.22 -16.08
C ASN A 234 0.81 -32.56 -15.99
N ALA A 235 1.62 -32.75 -14.96
CA ALA A 235 2.29 -34.03 -14.72
C ALA A 235 1.28 -35.12 -14.37
N THR A 236 0.25 -34.78 -13.58
CA THR A 236 -0.85 -35.69 -13.24
C THR A 236 -1.66 -36.09 -14.49
N VAL A 237 -2.02 -35.12 -15.35
CA VAL A 237 -2.68 -35.42 -16.64
C VAL A 237 -1.84 -36.36 -17.49
N THR A 238 -0.53 -36.15 -17.55
CA THR A 238 0.39 -36.99 -18.32
C THR A 238 0.45 -38.40 -17.75
N ALA A 239 0.54 -38.56 -16.43
CA ALA A 239 0.55 -39.83 -15.73
C ALA A 239 -0.77 -40.59 -15.92
N ASP A 240 -1.89 -39.93 -15.71
CA ASP A 240 -3.23 -40.54 -15.87
C ASP A 240 -3.47 -40.96 -17.33
N ALA A 241 -3.01 -40.18 -18.31
CA ALA A 241 -3.08 -40.57 -19.72
C ALA A 241 -2.23 -41.81 -20.04
N GLN A 242 -1.11 -42.01 -19.34
CA GLN A 242 -0.33 -43.24 -19.45
C GLN A 242 -1.05 -44.42 -18.80
N LEU A 243 -1.61 -44.22 -17.61
CA LEU A 243 -2.39 -45.26 -16.91
C LEU A 243 -3.59 -45.72 -17.75
N VAL A 244 -4.32 -44.80 -18.37
CA VAL A 244 -5.42 -45.17 -19.29
C VAL A 244 -4.92 -46.09 -20.39
N ARG A 245 -3.81 -45.77 -21.07
CA ARG A 245 -3.23 -46.62 -22.13
C ARG A 245 -2.81 -48.00 -21.60
N GLU A 246 -2.21 -48.05 -20.42
CA GLU A 246 -1.79 -49.32 -19.79
C GLU A 246 -3.00 -50.19 -19.45
N PHE A 247 -4.07 -49.61 -18.93
CA PHE A 247 -5.30 -50.36 -18.58
C PHE A 247 -6.07 -50.80 -19.83
N GLU A 248 -6.07 -50.02 -20.91
CA GLU A 248 -6.62 -50.42 -22.21
C GLU A 248 -5.86 -51.63 -22.81
N VAL A 249 -4.53 -51.65 -22.68
CA VAL A 249 -3.72 -52.81 -23.09
C VAL A 249 -4.01 -54.04 -22.24
N ASN A 250 -4.17 -53.87 -20.91
CA ASN A 250 -4.54 -54.92 -20.00
C ASN A 250 -5.96 -55.49 -20.31
N GLU A 251 -6.94 -54.63 -20.53
CA GLU A 251 -8.30 -54.99 -20.94
C GLU A 251 -8.30 -55.82 -22.23
N ALA A 252 -7.51 -55.38 -23.24
CA ALA A 252 -7.35 -56.13 -24.49
C ALA A 252 -6.70 -57.50 -24.29
N SER A 253 -5.72 -57.61 -23.37
CA SER A 253 -5.07 -58.88 -23.00
C SER A 253 -6.02 -59.84 -22.33
N VAL A 254 -6.81 -59.38 -21.34
CA VAL A 254 -7.84 -60.18 -20.66
C VAL A 254 -8.90 -60.66 -21.67
N ALA A 255 -9.35 -59.77 -22.59
CA ALA A 255 -10.29 -60.16 -23.63
C ALA A 255 -9.74 -61.27 -24.57
N ALA A 256 -8.44 -61.24 -24.88
CA ALA A 256 -7.76 -62.28 -25.67
C ALA A 256 -7.68 -63.62 -24.89
N GLN A 257 -7.34 -63.58 -23.61
CA GLN A 257 -7.33 -64.76 -22.73
C GLN A 257 -8.70 -65.43 -22.62
N ILE A 258 -9.79 -64.66 -22.53
CA ILE A 258 -11.15 -65.17 -22.50
C ILE A 258 -11.49 -65.87 -23.85
N ARG A 259 -11.13 -65.30 -24.98
CA ARG A 259 -11.33 -65.93 -26.31
C ARG A 259 -10.60 -67.27 -26.42
N ASN A 260 -9.45 -67.39 -25.79
CA ASN A 260 -8.64 -68.60 -25.78
C ASN A 260 -9.04 -69.60 -24.65
N GLY A 261 -10.07 -69.24 -23.84
CA GLY A 261 -10.52 -70.07 -22.73
C GLY A 261 -9.59 -70.08 -21.51
N ALA A 262 -8.66 -69.14 -21.42
CA ALA A 262 -7.65 -69.08 -20.36
C ALA A 262 -8.06 -68.16 -19.19
N ALA A 263 -9.16 -67.40 -19.32
CA ALA A 263 -9.69 -66.51 -18.26
C ALA A 263 -11.21 -66.59 -18.18
N ALA A 264 -11.78 -66.22 -17.02
CA ALA A 264 -13.24 -66.20 -16.77
C ALA A 264 -13.91 -65.00 -17.47
N ARG A 265 -15.14 -65.19 -17.94
CA ARG A 265 -15.91 -64.06 -18.55
C ARG A 265 -16.15 -62.90 -17.61
N SER A 266 -16.14 -63.14 -16.29
CA SER A 266 -16.26 -62.11 -15.26
C SER A 266 -15.07 -61.15 -15.21
N ASP A 267 -13.87 -61.59 -15.65
CA ASP A 267 -12.63 -60.85 -15.50
C ASP A 267 -12.59 -59.63 -16.41
N ILE A 268 -13.28 -59.65 -17.56
CA ILE A 268 -13.38 -58.51 -18.46
C ILE A 268 -14.13 -57.34 -17.80
N ALA A 269 -15.15 -57.63 -17.00
CA ALA A 269 -15.91 -56.58 -16.29
C ALA A 269 -15.02 -55.85 -15.28
N ALA A 270 -14.12 -56.54 -14.59
CA ALA A 270 -13.15 -55.94 -13.67
C ALA A 270 -12.13 -55.08 -14.39
N ALA A 271 -11.59 -55.54 -15.54
CA ALA A 271 -10.67 -54.75 -16.36
C ALA A 271 -11.36 -53.49 -16.93
N GLN A 272 -12.59 -53.62 -17.45
CA GLN A 272 -13.36 -52.50 -17.97
C GLN A 272 -13.68 -51.44 -16.90
N PHE A 273 -13.97 -51.89 -15.67
CA PHE A 273 -14.18 -51.00 -14.54
C PHE A 273 -12.95 -50.13 -14.28
N GLN A 274 -11.74 -50.71 -14.28
CA GLN A 274 -10.50 -49.97 -14.07
C GLN A 274 -10.21 -49.01 -15.20
N THR A 275 -10.38 -49.40 -16.45
CA THR A 275 -10.23 -48.52 -17.61
C THR A 275 -11.19 -47.35 -17.53
N ALA A 276 -12.47 -47.58 -17.15
CA ALA A 276 -13.47 -46.54 -17.01
C ALA A 276 -13.10 -45.57 -15.86
N GLN A 277 -12.61 -46.10 -14.73
CA GLN A 277 -12.16 -45.29 -13.60
C GLN A 277 -10.94 -44.43 -13.98
N ALA A 278 -9.95 -45.00 -14.64
CA ALA A 278 -8.77 -44.26 -15.10
C ALA A 278 -9.13 -43.12 -16.09
N ARG A 279 -10.08 -43.38 -17.01
CA ARG A 279 -10.60 -42.33 -17.90
C ARG A 279 -11.31 -41.23 -17.12
N GLY A 280 -12.09 -41.57 -16.07
CA GLY A 280 -12.73 -40.60 -15.18
C GLY A 280 -11.70 -39.73 -14.43
N ASN A 281 -10.63 -40.36 -13.91
CA ASN A 281 -9.52 -39.66 -13.25
C ASN A 281 -8.82 -38.70 -14.23
N LEU A 282 -8.54 -39.13 -15.45
CA LEU A 282 -7.92 -38.29 -16.49
C LEU A 282 -8.78 -37.05 -16.80
N VAL A 283 -10.10 -37.20 -16.94
CA VAL A 283 -10.99 -36.05 -17.19
C VAL A 283 -10.99 -35.09 -16.00
N THR A 284 -10.96 -35.60 -14.78
CA THR A 284 -10.86 -34.80 -13.55
C THR A 284 -9.53 -34.05 -13.51
N ALA A 285 -8.41 -34.72 -13.79
CA ALA A 285 -7.09 -34.10 -13.84
C ALA A 285 -6.99 -33.00 -14.94
N GLN A 286 -7.60 -33.25 -16.11
CA GLN A 286 -7.67 -32.23 -17.17
C GLN A 286 -8.46 -31.00 -16.71
N GLY A 287 -9.57 -31.19 -16.00
CA GLY A 287 -10.33 -30.08 -15.43
C GLY A 287 -9.52 -29.28 -14.39
N ALA A 288 -8.78 -29.97 -13.52
CA ALA A 288 -7.89 -29.33 -12.54
C ALA A 288 -6.78 -28.53 -13.24
N ALA A 289 -6.14 -29.09 -14.24
CA ALA A 289 -5.09 -28.41 -15.02
C ALA A 289 -5.59 -27.11 -15.69
N ILE A 290 -6.81 -27.13 -16.25
CA ILE A 290 -7.43 -25.92 -16.82
C ILE A 290 -7.68 -24.88 -15.72
N GLY A 291 -8.18 -25.29 -14.56
CA GLY A 291 -8.40 -24.41 -13.40
C GLY A 291 -7.10 -23.79 -12.87
N ALA A 292 -6.05 -24.60 -12.77
CA ALA A 292 -4.72 -24.13 -12.35
C ALA A 292 -4.12 -23.13 -13.36
N GLN A 293 -4.23 -23.39 -14.66
CA GLN A 293 -3.80 -22.44 -15.70
C GLN A 293 -4.53 -21.11 -15.64
N SER A 294 -5.85 -21.14 -15.44
CA SER A 294 -6.64 -19.93 -15.26
C SER A 294 -6.22 -19.14 -14.01
N THR A 295 -5.99 -19.84 -12.89
CA THR A 295 -5.50 -19.23 -11.65
C THR A 295 -4.09 -18.63 -11.83
N PHE A 296 -3.21 -19.33 -12.53
CA PHE A 296 -1.87 -18.83 -12.83
C PHE A 296 -1.91 -17.59 -13.71
N ALA A 297 -2.71 -17.60 -14.78
CA ALA A 297 -2.89 -16.43 -15.65
C ALA A 297 -3.40 -15.21 -14.88
N THR A 298 -4.42 -15.37 -14.03
CA THR A 298 -4.96 -14.27 -13.21
C THR A 298 -3.97 -13.80 -12.13
N THR A 299 -3.15 -14.68 -11.58
CA THR A 299 -2.08 -14.30 -10.64
C THR A 299 -1.00 -13.45 -11.33
N LEU A 300 -0.73 -13.69 -12.62
CA LEU A 300 0.13 -12.86 -13.44
C LEU A 300 -0.51 -11.51 -13.83
N GLY A 301 -1.79 -11.31 -13.59
CA GLY A 301 -2.55 -10.14 -14.04
C GLY A 301 -3.00 -10.22 -15.50
N LEU A 302 -3.06 -11.43 -16.07
CA LEU A 302 -3.54 -11.70 -17.42
C LEU A 302 -5.01 -12.14 -17.40
N ASP A 303 -5.63 -12.17 -18.58
CA ASP A 303 -6.97 -12.74 -18.73
C ASP A 303 -6.97 -14.22 -18.33
N ALA A 304 -8.07 -14.70 -17.75
CA ALA A 304 -8.21 -16.07 -17.25
C ALA A 304 -8.11 -17.15 -18.36
N ASP A 305 -8.32 -16.77 -19.60
CA ASP A 305 -8.22 -17.63 -20.80
C ASP A 305 -6.84 -17.54 -21.50
N ALA A 306 -5.88 -16.83 -20.92
CA ALA A 306 -4.53 -16.73 -21.46
C ALA A 306 -3.79 -18.09 -21.35
N LEU A 307 -3.34 -18.61 -22.48
CA LEU A 307 -2.60 -19.86 -22.53
C LEU A 307 -1.11 -19.60 -22.19
N VAL A 308 -0.78 -19.80 -20.92
CA VAL A 308 0.59 -19.66 -20.39
C VAL A 308 1.08 -21.03 -19.94
N VAL A 309 2.14 -21.54 -20.57
CA VAL A 309 2.68 -22.86 -20.26
C VAL A 309 3.97 -22.70 -19.45
N PRO A 310 4.00 -23.13 -18.18
CA PRO A 310 5.23 -23.13 -17.39
C PRO A 310 6.28 -24.07 -17.99
N GLN A 311 7.55 -23.64 -18.03
CA GLN A 311 8.66 -24.52 -18.38
C GLN A 311 8.94 -25.48 -17.22
N GLN A 312 9.28 -26.73 -17.53
CA GLN A 312 9.73 -27.65 -16.49
C GLN A 312 11.02 -27.14 -15.86
N VAL A 313 10.98 -26.98 -14.55
CA VAL A 313 12.16 -26.62 -13.76
C VAL A 313 12.93 -27.90 -13.47
N THR A 314 14.18 -27.99 -13.94
CA THR A 314 15.07 -29.07 -13.50
C THR A 314 15.26 -28.94 -12.00
N ALA A 315 14.88 -29.98 -11.25
CA ALA A 315 14.99 -29.97 -9.80
C ALA A 315 16.43 -29.63 -9.39
N GLN A 316 16.64 -28.45 -8.83
CA GLN A 316 17.95 -28.10 -8.28
C GLN A 316 18.23 -29.02 -7.08
N PRO A 317 19.48 -29.50 -6.94
CA PRO A 317 19.84 -30.31 -5.79
C PRO A 317 19.54 -29.53 -4.52
N ALA A 318 18.72 -30.11 -3.67
CA ALA A 318 18.30 -29.48 -2.45
C ALA A 318 19.53 -29.09 -1.60
N PRO A 319 19.65 -27.83 -1.14
CA PRO A 319 20.74 -27.44 -0.26
C PRO A 319 20.75 -28.36 0.98
N PRO A 320 21.92 -28.60 1.61
CA PRO A 320 21.99 -29.40 2.83
C PRO A 320 21.03 -28.84 3.89
N ASN A 321 20.60 -29.69 4.83
CA ASN A 321 19.62 -29.32 5.86
C ASN A 321 19.99 -27.99 6.54
N PRO A 322 19.19 -26.93 6.38
CA PRO A 322 19.55 -25.61 6.86
C PRO A 322 19.48 -25.59 8.40
N ASN A 323 20.41 -24.87 9.01
CA ASN A 323 20.42 -24.69 10.46
C ASN A 323 19.40 -23.61 10.85
N TYR A 324 18.46 -23.93 11.75
CA TYR A 324 17.42 -23.01 12.21
C TYR A 324 17.99 -21.67 12.72
N SER A 325 19.03 -21.70 13.57
CA SER A 325 19.60 -20.48 14.14
C SER A 325 20.25 -19.56 13.09
N ALA A 326 20.85 -20.12 12.06
CA ALA A 326 21.39 -19.36 10.94
C ALA A 326 20.28 -18.77 10.07
N SER A 327 19.24 -19.54 9.80
CA SER A 327 18.06 -19.10 9.05
C SER A 327 17.31 -17.98 9.74
N LEU A 328 17.11 -18.10 11.07
CA LEU A 328 16.46 -17.07 11.88
C LEU A 328 17.25 -15.77 11.90
N ARG A 329 18.58 -15.84 12.14
CA ARG A 329 19.42 -14.63 12.07
C ARG A 329 19.31 -13.93 10.72
N ARG A 330 19.32 -14.70 9.63
CA ARG A 330 19.18 -14.14 8.29
C ARG A 330 17.80 -13.52 8.08
N ALA A 331 16.74 -14.18 8.52
CA ALA A 331 15.37 -13.67 8.42
C ALA A 331 15.20 -12.33 9.16
N LEU A 332 15.72 -12.19 10.37
CA LEU A 332 15.65 -10.94 11.15
C LEU A 332 16.43 -9.78 10.50
N ILE A 333 17.37 -10.06 9.60
CA ILE A 333 18.13 -9.02 8.87
C ILE A 333 17.46 -8.70 7.52
N MET A 334 16.90 -9.71 6.86
CA MET A 334 16.48 -9.61 5.46
C MET A 334 14.97 -9.42 5.27
N ARG A 335 14.16 -9.77 6.26
CA ARG A 335 12.69 -9.69 6.14
C ARG A 335 12.19 -8.25 6.15
N PRO A 336 11.53 -7.81 5.08
CA PRO A 336 11.09 -6.42 4.98
C PRO A 336 9.98 -6.05 5.96
N ASP A 337 9.13 -6.99 6.39
CA ASP A 337 8.08 -6.75 7.39
C ASP A 337 8.65 -6.45 8.77
N PHE A 338 9.72 -7.14 9.19
CA PHE A 338 10.43 -6.83 10.43
C PHE A 338 11.13 -5.47 10.35
N ILE A 339 11.76 -5.17 9.21
CA ILE A 339 12.40 -3.88 8.93
C ILE A 339 11.36 -2.75 8.96
N SER A 340 10.20 -2.95 8.34
CA SER A 340 9.07 -1.99 8.37
C SER A 340 8.60 -1.71 9.79
N ALA A 341 8.44 -2.77 10.61
CA ALA A 341 8.04 -2.62 12.01
C ALA A 341 9.08 -1.82 12.83
N ALA A 342 10.38 -2.00 12.57
CA ALA A 342 11.44 -1.22 13.21
C ALA A 342 11.37 0.27 12.84
N TYR A 343 11.22 0.61 11.55
CA TYR A 343 11.05 2.00 11.11
C TYR A 343 9.77 2.65 11.65
N ASN A 344 8.68 1.87 11.84
CA ASN A 344 7.47 2.38 12.49
C ASN A 344 7.72 2.77 13.95
N VAL A 345 8.58 2.05 14.69
CA VAL A 345 8.98 2.44 16.05
C VAL A 345 9.76 3.76 16.01
N GLU A 346 10.72 3.92 15.09
CA GLU A 346 11.48 5.16 14.93
C GLU A 346 10.57 6.35 14.58
N SER A 347 9.62 6.14 13.67
CA SER A 347 8.60 7.14 13.33
C SER A 347 7.76 7.54 14.55
N ALA A 348 7.35 6.58 15.39
CA ALA A 348 6.58 6.85 16.60
C ALA A 348 7.40 7.58 17.67
N GLN A 349 8.72 7.31 17.78
CA GLN A 349 9.63 8.05 18.66
C GLN A 349 9.71 9.53 18.25
N GLU A 350 9.86 9.81 16.97
CA GLU A 350 9.89 11.19 16.47
C GLU A 350 8.51 11.88 16.61
N ASN A 351 7.40 11.14 16.52
CA ASN A 351 6.06 11.67 16.82
C ASN A 351 5.90 12.03 18.31
N LEU A 352 6.46 11.21 19.21
CA LEU A 352 6.49 11.55 20.64
C LEU A 352 7.35 12.80 20.89
N ARG A 353 8.48 12.92 20.19
CA ARG A 353 9.33 14.12 20.24
C ARG A 353 8.57 15.33 19.73
N TYR A 354 7.88 15.23 18.59
CA TYR A 354 7.03 16.28 18.05
C TYR A 354 5.97 16.76 19.07
N ALA A 355 5.31 15.84 19.77
CA ALA A 355 4.33 16.17 20.79
C ALA A 355 4.97 16.91 22.00
N LYS A 356 6.15 16.47 22.45
CA LYS A 356 6.89 17.14 23.55
C LYS A 356 7.32 18.56 23.19
N LEU A 357 7.68 18.79 21.94
CA LEU A 357 8.14 20.09 21.43
C LEU A 357 6.99 21.12 21.25
N ALA A 358 5.73 20.72 21.42
CA ALA A 358 4.58 21.63 21.36
C ALA A 358 4.60 22.74 22.45
N ARG A 359 5.45 22.62 23.45
CA ARG A 359 5.64 23.63 24.51
C ARG A 359 6.58 24.79 24.13
N PHE A 360 7.34 24.62 23.05
CA PHE A 360 8.30 25.63 22.63
C PHE A 360 7.63 26.79 21.89
N PRO A 361 8.23 28.00 21.96
CA PRO A 361 7.76 29.15 21.21
C PRO A 361 7.78 28.90 19.70
N ILE A 362 6.84 29.48 18.98
CA ILE A 362 6.77 29.48 17.53
C ILE A 362 7.02 30.92 17.04
N LEU A 363 8.02 31.13 16.21
CA LEU A 363 8.32 32.36 15.53
C LEU A 363 8.01 32.23 14.04
N ALA A 364 7.14 33.08 13.52
CA ALA A 364 6.79 33.12 12.12
C ALA A 364 6.87 34.57 11.59
N ALA A 365 7.25 34.72 10.33
CA ALA A 365 7.15 35.96 9.58
C ALA A 365 5.92 35.92 8.67
N GLY A 366 5.25 37.03 8.51
CA GLY A 366 4.12 37.17 7.60
C GLY A 366 4.17 38.50 6.85
N ALA A 367 3.82 38.47 5.58
CA ALA A 367 3.58 39.65 4.77
C ALA A 367 2.21 39.50 4.10
N SER A 368 1.42 40.52 4.10
CA SER A 368 0.16 40.53 3.36
C SER A 368 -0.03 41.82 2.60
N ASP A 369 -0.61 41.73 1.42
CA ASP A 369 -1.13 42.84 0.62
C ASP A 369 -2.59 42.56 0.36
N SER A 370 -3.47 43.45 0.82
CA SER A 370 -4.91 43.29 0.68
C SER A 370 -5.53 44.56 0.11
N VAL A 371 -6.39 44.38 -0.86
CA VAL A 371 -7.23 45.42 -1.44
C VAL A 371 -8.65 45.08 -1.06
N SER A 372 -9.30 46.03 -0.34
CA SER A 372 -10.68 45.86 0.04
C SER A 372 -11.54 47.06 -0.36
N ARG A 373 -12.80 46.79 -0.57
CA ARG A 373 -13.81 47.81 -0.85
C ARG A 373 -15.10 47.44 -0.13
N GLN A 374 -15.72 48.44 0.45
CA GLN A 374 -16.99 48.30 1.13
C GLN A 374 -18.05 49.12 0.42
N PHE A 375 -19.16 48.52 0.08
CA PHE A 375 -20.36 49.18 -0.42
C PHE A 375 -21.41 49.14 0.66
N ILE A 376 -22.00 50.29 0.97
CA ILE A 376 -23.10 50.39 1.92
C ILE A 376 -24.32 50.89 1.14
N ASP A 377 -25.30 50.00 0.96
CA ASP A 377 -26.61 50.34 0.39
C ASP A 377 -27.63 50.50 1.51
N CYS A 378 -28.14 51.69 1.66
CA CYS A 378 -29.15 52.01 2.65
C CYS A 378 -30.57 51.98 2.04
N PHE A 379 -31.39 51.03 2.43
CA PHE A 379 -32.77 50.92 2.01
C PHE A 379 -33.68 51.68 3.03
N GLY A 380 -34.49 52.63 2.54
CA GLY A 380 -35.50 53.31 3.34
C GLY A 380 -35.23 54.78 3.67
N SER A 381 -34.31 55.41 2.94
CA SER A 381 -33.97 56.84 3.15
C SER A 381 -35.04 57.85 2.65
N GLY A 382 -36.23 57.39 2.28
CA GLY A 382 -37.35 58.27 1.86
C GLY A 382 -37.78 59.30 2.88
N ALA A 383 -37.31 59.25 4.15
CA ALA A 383 -37.61 60.19 5.22
C ALA A 383 -36.51 61.24 5.49
N ILE A 384 -35.29 61.07 4.90
CA ILE A 384 -34.17 61.99 5.09
C ILE A 384 -34.22 63.06 4.00
N LYS A 385 -34.87 64.17 4.31
CA LYS A 385 -35.02 65.30 3.39
C LYS A 385 -33.77 66.17 3.21
N SER A 386 -32.69 65.87 3.94
CA SER A 386 -31.43 66.61 3.83
C SER A 386 -30.36 65.74 3.09
N PRO A 387 -29.91 66.16 1.89
CA PRO A 387 -28.92 65.39 1.12
C PRO A 387 -27.54 65.30 1.84
N ALA A 388 -27.20 66.25 2.67
CA ALA A 388 -25.97 66.25 3.45
C ALA A 388 -25.98 65.20 4.58
N ILE A 389 -27.14 64.98 5.22
CA ILE A 389 -27.32 63.97 6.27
C ILE A 389 -27.39 62.57 5.62
N ALA A 390 -28.03 62.44 4.48
CA ALA A 390 -28.09 61.19 3.75
C ALA A 390 -26.67 60.75 3.27
N ALA A 391 -25.86 61.67 2.80
CA ALA A 391 -24.49 61.39 2.37
C ALA A 391 -23.55 61.03 3.55
N SER A 392 -23.80 61.53 4.76
CA SER A 392 -23.01 61.15 5.94
C SER A 392 -23.41 59.81 6.55
N LEU A 393 -24.67 59.41 6.39
CA LEU A 393 -25.20 58.12 6.88
C LEU A 393 -25.06 56.98 5.89
N CYS A 394 -25.02 57.28 4.59
CA CYS A 394 -24.89 56.34 3.50
C CYS A 394 -23.79 56.82 2.53
N PRO A 395 -22.54 56.66 2.89
CA PRO A 395 -21.44 57.12 2.07
C PRO A 395 -21.28 56.21 0.83
N GLY A 396 -22.12 56.15 -0.09
CA GLY A 396 -22.02 55.48 -1.39
C GLY A 396 -20.87 54.47 -1.58
N PRO A 397 -20.54 54.05 -2.78
CA PRO A 397 -19.44 53.10 -2.98
C PRO A 397 -18.12 53.69 -2.46
N GLY A 398 -17.59 53.07 -1.41
CA GLY A 398 -16.30 53.46 -0.81
C GLY A 398 -15.15 53.32 -1.80
N SER A 399 -14.09 54.09 -1.61
CA SER A 399 -12.84 53.92 -2.36
C SER A 399 -12.19 52.61 -2.00
N TYR A 400 -11.35 52.08 -2.91
CA TYR A 400 -10.49 50.94 -2.58
C TYR A 400 -9.51 51.37 -1.49
N SER A 401 -9.43 50.57 -0.42
CA SER A 401 -8.33 50.63 0.55
C SER A 401 -7.28 49.56 0.18
N ASN A 402 -6.03 49.94 0.27
CA ASN A 402 -4.90 49.01 0.08
C ASN A 402 -4.11 48.98 1.38
N ASP A 403 -4.12 47.81 2.03
CA ASP A 403 -3.43 47.57 3.29
C ASP A 403 -2.28 46.63 3.08
N LYS A 404 -1.07 47.09 3.40
CA LYS A 404 0.15 46.27 3.36
C LYS A 404 0.66 46.07 4.77
N SER A 405 0.88 44.82 5.15
CA SER A 405 1.45 44.47 6.43
C SER A 405 2.67 43.57 6.28
N LEU A 406 3.65 43.83 7.13
CA LEU A 406 4.80 42.97 7.34
C LEU A 406 5.01 42.84 8.83
N GLY A 407 5.11 41.62 9.32
CA GLY A 407 5.22 41.38 10.77
C GLY A 407 5.94 40.08 11.12
N LEU A 408 6.42 40.07 12.35
CA LEU A 408 6.92 38.87 13.01
C LEU A 408 5.93 38.53 14.14
N SER A 409 5.51 37.28 14.20
CA SER A 409 4.64 36.78 15.29
C SER A 409 5.42 35.76 16.12
N LEU A 410 5.46 36.01 17.46
CA LEU A 410 5.99 35.07 18.44
C LEU A 410 4.83 34.57 19.28
N THR A 411 4.54 33.26 19.17
CA THR A 411 3.50 32.61 19.96
C THR A 411 4.14 31.70 20.99
N VAL A 412 3.88 31.93 22.28
CA VAL A 412 4.39 31.15 23.39
C VAL A 412 3.21 30.53 24.13
N PRO A 413 3.03 29.19 24.11
CA PRO A 413 1.97 28.53 24.88
C PRO A 413 2.36 28.49 26.36
N ILE A 414 1.75 29.39 27.18
CA ILE A 414 2.03 29.48 28.62
C ILE A 414 1.19 28.47 29.40
N TYR A 415 -0.09 28.34 29.06
CA TYR A 415 -1.00 27.40 29.68
C TYR A 415 -2.05 26.92 28.68
N ASP A 416 -2.11 25.63 28.46
CA ASP A 416 -2.95 24.97 27.44
C ASP A 416 -4.00 24.02 28.03
N ARG A 417 -4.29 24.17 29.33
CA ARG A 417 -5.25 23.31 30.05
C ARG A 417 -4.92 21.80 29.97
N GLY A 418 -3.64 21.45 29.79
CA GLY A 418 -3.20 20.08 29.76
C GLY A 418 -3.26 19.40 28.39
N VAL A 419 -3.62 20.12 27.32
CA VAL A 419 -3.70 19.55 25.95
C VAL A 419 -2.35 18.96 25.50
N THR A 420 -1.25 19.67 25.75
CA THR A 420 0.10 19.13 25.42
C THR A 420 0.41 17.87 26.23
N ASN A 421 0.07 17.82 27.53
CA ASN A 421 0.28 16.62 28.34
C ASN A 421 -0.53 15.43 27.82
N TYR A 422 -1.77 15.66 27.44
CA TYR A 422 -2.62 14.65 26.81
C TYR A 422 -2.00 14.15 25.50
N ASN A 423 -1.58 15.04 24.59
CA ASN A 423 -0.96 14.67 23.32
C ASN A 423 0.34 13.89 23.51
N VAL A 424 1.16 14.25 24.52
CA VAL A 424 2.37 13.51 24.87
C VAL A 424 2.02 12.10 25.39
N ALA A 425 1.00 11.97 26.25
CA ALA A 425 0.55 10.67 26.74
C ALA A 425 0.03 9.77 25.61
N VAL A 426 -0.76 10.33 24.69
CA VAL A 426 -1.24 9.61 23.50
C VAL A 426 -0.06 9.15 22.63
N ALA A 427 0.89 10.03 22.34
CA ALA A 427 2.06 9.68 21.54
C ALA A 427 2.96 8.64 22.22
N ALA A 428 3.08 8.69 23.56
CA ALA A 428 3.81 7.67 24.34
C ALA A 428 3.12 6.30 24.24
N SER A 429 1.79 6.27 24.43
CA SER A 429 1.02 5.03 24.28
C SER A 429 1.09 4.47 22.85
N GLN A 430 1.13 5.34 21.83
CA GLN A 430 1.31 4.92 20.43
C GLN A 430 2.71 4.31 20.20
N LEU A 431 3.75 4.87 20.83
CA LEU A 431 5.09 4.28 20.80
C LEU A 431 5.10 2.89 21.45
N ASP A 432 4.48 2.74 22.63
CA ASP A 432 4.38 1.43 23.30
C ASP A 432 3.64 0.40 22.44
N GLN A 433 2.58 0.79 21.73
CA GLN A 433 1.87 -0.05 20.77
C GLN A 433 2.77 -0.50 19.61
N THR A 434 3.57 0.41 19.04
CA THR A 434 4.48 0.06 17.94
C THR A 434 5.61 -0.86 18.41
N ILE A 435 6.13 -0.69 19.64
CA ILE A 435 7.12 -1.60 20.24
C ILE A 435 6.51 -2.99 20.45
N ALA A 436 5.27 -3.07 20.96
CA ALA A 436 4.56 -4.34 21.11
C ALA A 436 4.34 -5.04 19.75
N THR A 437 4.01 -4.26 18.70
CA THR A 437 3.87 -4.76 17.31
C THR A 437 5.20 -5.29 16.77
N LEU A 438 6.32 -4.60 16.99
CA LEU A 438 7.65 -5.08 16.60
C LEU A 438 7.98 -6.41 17.26
N ASN A 439 7.71 -6.55 18.58
CA ASN A 439 7.92 -7.80 19.32
C ASN A 439 7.02 -8.93 18.79
N SER A 440 5.76 -8.64 18.50
CA SER A 440 4.83 -9.59 17.88
C SER A 440 5.30 -10.03 16.49
N THR A 441 5.77 -9.10 15.67
CA THR A 441 6.34 -9.39 14.35
C THR A 441 7.58 -10.28 14.47
N LYS A 442 8.45 -10.02 15.45
CA LYS A 442 9.61 -10.88 15.73
C LYS A 442 9.21 -12.32 16.04
N LEU A 443 8.22 -12.52 16.92
CA LEU A 443 7.71 -13.85 17.25
C LEU A 443 7.08 -14.55 16.04
N SER A 444 6.36 -13.79 15.19
CA SER A 444 5.84 -14.31 13.92
C SER A 444 6.97 -14.77 13.00
N VAL A 445 8.04 -13.97 12.85
CA VAL A 445 9.23 -14.36 12.05
C VAL A 445 9.84 -15.66 12.58
N GLU A 446 9.99 -15.80 13.90
CA GLU A 446 10.52 -17.01 14.53
C GLU A 446 9.65 -18.24 14.25
N SER A 447 8.33 -18.08 14.33
CA SER A 447 7.34 -19.12 14.03
C SER A 447 7.34 -19.51 12.55
N ASP A 448 7.33 -18.51 11.64
CA ASP A 448 7.30 -18.72 10.20
C ASP A 448 8.54 -19.48 9.73
N VAL A 449 9.73 -19.05 10.17
CA VAL A 449 10.99 -19.72 9.81
C VAL A 449 11.02 -21.15 10.33
N ARG A 450 10.54 -21.39 11.55
CA ARG A 450 10.49 -22.74 12.12
C ARG A 450 9.52 -23.64 11.39
N SER A 451 8.33 -23.15 11.10
CA SER A 451 7.29 -23.86 10.37
C SER A 451 7.74 -24.19 8.93
N ALA A 452 8.25 -23.18 8.19
CA ALA A 452 8.72 -23.37 6.83
C ALA A 452 9.90 -24.36 6.74
N LEU A 453 10.83 -24.31 7.72
CA LEU A 453 11.92 -25.28 7.81
C LEU A 453 11.41 -26.71 8.07
N ALA A 454 10.48 -26.86 9.01
CA ALA A 454 9.88 -28.16 9.32
C ALA A 454 9.13 -28.73 8.10
N THR A 455 8.36 -27.89 7.41
CA THR A 455 7.66 -28.26 6.17
C THR A 455 8.64 -28.68 5.08
N LEU A 456 9.75 -27.96 4.89
CA LEU A 456 10.77 -28.33 3.89
C LEU A 456 11.39 -29.69 4.20
N ILE A 457 11.72 -29.96 5.48
CA ILE A 457 12.30 -31.24 5.90
C ILE A 457 11.29 -32.37 5.70
N SER A 458 10.04 -32.18 6.11
CA SER A 458 8.99 -33.20 5.94
C SER A 458 8.66 -33.48 4.48
N SER A 459 8.56 -32.43 3.63
CA SER A 459 8.32 -32.60 2.18
C SER A 459 9.44 -33.38 1.49
N ARG A 460 10.70 -33.17 1.89
CA ARG A 460 11.84 -33.97 1.38
C ARG A 460 11.74 -35.42 1.80
N ALA A 461 11.39 -35.69 3.05
CA ALA A 461 11.21 -37.06 3.51
C ALA A 461 10.03 -37.74 2.79
N SER A 462 8.91 -37.02 2.59
CA SER A 462 7.75 -37.50 1.83
C SER A 462 8.12 -37.83 0.37
N LEU A 463 8.96 -37.02 -0.28
CA LEU A 463 9.42 -37.33 -1.65
C LEU A 463 10.24 -38.63 -1.71
N VAL A 464 11.14 -38.85 -0.73
CA VAL A 464 11.92 -40.11 -0.65
C VAL A 464 11.00 -41.30 -0.45
N GLN A 465 10.02 -41.17 0.45
CA GLN A 465 9.01 -42.22 0.71
C GLN A 465 8.16 -42.49 -0.54
N ALA A 466 7.57 -41.46 -1.15
CA ALA A 466 6.71 -41.60 -2.33
C ALA A 466 7.45 -42.22 -3.53
N ARG A 467 8.76 -41.91 -3.69
CA ARG A 467 9.60 -42.54 -4.71
C ARG A 467 9.77 -44.04 -4.45
N SER A 468 9.99 -44.46 -3.19
CA SER A 468 10.09 -45.87 -2.81
C SER A 468 8.76 -46.59 -3.00
N GLU A 469 7.65 -45.96 -2.63
CA GLU A 469 6.30 -46.51 -2.83
C GLU A 469 5.98 -46.70 -4.31
N LEU A 470 6.29 -45.72 -5.16
CA LEU A 470 6.11 -45.84 -6.62
C LEU A 470 6.90 -47.01 -7.19
N THR A 471 8.18 -47.13 -6.81
CA THR A 471 9.04 -48.24 -7.28
C THR A 471 8.49 -49.60 -6.84
N SER A 472 8.06 -49.69 -5.58
CA SER A 472 7.49 -50.92 -5.02
C SER A 472 6.16 -51.30 -5.67
N ALA A 473 5.26 -50.29 -5.90
CA ALA A 473 4.00 -50.52 -6.58
C ALA A 473 4.17 -51.00 -8.01
N GLN A 474 5.17 -50.47 -8.73
CA GLN A 474 5.49 -50.85 -10.08
C GLN A 474 5.98 -52.29 -10.15
N VAL A 475 6.93 -52.68 -9.30
CA VAL A 475 7.43 -54.07 -9.20
C VAL A 475 6.32 -55.04 -8.82
N THR A 476 5.44 -54.64 -7.88
CA THR A 476 4.29 -55.46 -7.44
C THR A 476 3.30 -55.68 -8.58
N LEU A 477 2.98 -54.60 -9.34
CA LEU A 477 2.06 -54.75 -10.47
C LEU A 477 2.62 -55.69 -11.54
N ASP A 478 3.91 -55.54 -11.90
CA ASP A 478 4.56 -56.38 -12.91
C ASP A 478 4.56 -57.87 -12.47
N ALA A 479 4.91 -58.11 -11.21
CA ALA A 479 4.87 -59.49 -10.67
C ALA A 479 3.45 -60.04 -10.64
N THR A 480 2.43 -59.27 -10.25
CA THR A 480 1.03 -59.71 -10.16
C THR A 480 0.46 -59.95 -11.57
N ARG A 481 0.79 -59.16 -12.55
CA ARG A 481 0.43 -59.37 -13.98
C ARG A 481 1.00 -60.68 -14.50
N GLU A 482 2.28 -61.00 -14.21
CA GLU A 482 2.89 -62.28 -14.61
C GLU A 482 2.25 -63.47 -13.90
N GLN A 483 1.96 -63.35 -12.61
CA GLN A 483 1.24 -64.39 -11.85
C GLN A 483 -0.18 -64.64 -12.41
N TYR A 484 -0.89 -63.60 -12.80
CA TYR A 484 -2.19 -63.71 -13.44
C TYR A 484 -2.08 -64.40 -14.81
N ARG A 485 -1.07 -64.02 -15.61
CA ARG A 485 -0.81 -64.62 -16.92
C ARG A 485 -0.59 -66.16 -16.87
N VAL A 486 0.04 -66.64 -15.81
CA VAL A 486 0.25 -68.07 -15.60
C VAL A 486 -0.85 -68.76 -14.76
N GLY A 487 -1.92 -68.05 -14.40
CA GLY A 487 -3.04 -68.58 -13.62
C GLY A 487 -2.77 -68.76 -12.12
N ALA A 488 -1.68 -68.17 -11.60
CA ALA A 488 -1.29 -68.28 -10.19
C ALA A 488 -2.01 -67.29 -9.26
N THR A 489 -2.70 -66.28 -9.79
CA THR A 489 -3.46 -65.28 -9.02
C THR A 489 -4.75 -64.86 -9.74
N THR A 490 -5.61 -64.13 -9.06
CA THR A 490 -6.89 -63.66 -9.60
C THR A 490 -6.76 -62.27 -10.22
N ILE A 491 -7.68 -61.92 -11.12
CA ILE A 491 -7.78 -60.57 -11.70
C ILE A 491 -7.96 -59.51 -10.64
N LEU A 492 -8.62 -59.81 -9.52
CA LEU A 492 -8.82 -58.84 -8.42
C LEU A 492 -7.48 -58.36 -7.84
N ASN A 493 -6.47 -59.23 -7.75
CA ASN A 493 -5.15 -58.83 -7.26
C ASN A 493 -4.44 -57.92 -8.26
N VAL A 494 -4.60 -58.12 -9.59
CA VAL A 494 -4.10 -57.24 -10.62
C VAL A 494 -4.76 -55.87 -10.52
N VAL A 495 -6.09 -55.82 -10.41
CA VAL A 495 -6.86 -54.58 -10.23
C VAL A 495 -6.45 -53.81 -8.97
N THR A 496 -6.18 -54.53 -7.87
CA THR A 496 -5.68 -53.90 -6.65
C THR A 496 -4.28 -53.33 -6.82
N ALA A 497 -3.38 -54.04 -7.50
CA ALA A 497 -2.04 -53.58 -7.78
C ALA A 497 -2.04 -52.36 -8.74
N GLU A 498 -2.93 -52.31 -9.74
CA GLU A 498 -3.16 -51.17 -10.62
C GLU A 498 -3.63 -49.93 -9.87
N ALA A 499 -4.59 -50.10 -8.96
CA ALA A 499 -5.07 -48.99 -8.09
C ALA A 499 -3.96 -48.48 -7.17
N ASN A 500 -3.13 -49.38 -6.62
CA ASN A 500 -1.98 -48.98 -5.80
C ASN A 500 -0.93 -48.22 -6.60
N LEU A 501 -0.65 -48.60 -7.85
CA LEU A 501 0.25 -47.87 -8.73
C LEU A 501 -0.26 -46.47 -9.04
N SER A 502 -1.55 -46.33 -9.39
CA SER A 502 -2.17 -45.04 -9.64
C SER A 502 -2.04 -44.10 -8.41
N THR A 503 -2.31 -44.63 -7.22
CA THR A 503 -2.15 -43.90 -5.96
C THR A 503 -0.69 -43.47 -5.71
N ALA A 504 0.25 -44.40 -5.90
CA ALA A 504 1.68 -44.13 -5.71
C ALA A 504 2.24 -43.13 -6.72
N GLN A 505 1.76 -43.13 -7.97
CA GLN A 505 2.14 -42.15 -9.00
C GLN A 505 1.62 -40.75 -8.60
N SER A 506 0.38 -40.62 -8.22
CA SER A 506 -0.18 -39.34 -7.75
C SER A 506 0.56 -38.81 -6.53
N ALA A 507 0.84 -39.68 -5.53
CA ALA A 507 1.61 -39.31 -4.35
C ALA A 507 3.03 -38.84 -4.67
N TYR A 508 3.69 -39.50 -5.65
CA TYR A 508 5.03 -39.09 -6.09
C TYR A 508 5.03 -37.73 -6.78
N ILE A 509 4.06 -37.46 -7.67
CA ILE A 509 3.92 -36.16 -8.36
C ILE A 509 3.69 -35.05 -7.35
N THR A 510 2.72 -35.22 -6.43
CA THR A 510 2.44 -34.24 -5.38
C THR A 510 3.65 -34.02 -4.46
N ALA A 511 4.36 -35.06 -4.07
CA ALA A 511 5.56 -34.93 -3.25
C ALA A 511 6.70 -34.20 -4.00
N LEU A 512 6.88 -34.43 -5.31
CA LEU A 512 7.90 -33.80 -6.14
C LEU A 512 7.70 -32.27 -6.20
N TYR A 513 6.50 -31.81 -6.52
CA TYR A 513 6.20 -30.39 -6.59
C TYR A 513 6.00 -29.77 -5.21
N GLY A 514 5.56 -30.54 -4.23
CA GLY A 514 5.47 -30.13 -2.83
C GLY A 514 6.83 -29.76 -2.23
N VAL A 515 7.93 -30.40 -2.63
CA VAL A 515 9.29 -29.97 -2.22
C VAL A 515 9.65 -28.62 -2.82
N GLN A 516 9.30 -28.36 -4.09
CA GLN A 516 9.58 -27.08 -4.76
C GLN A 516 8.82 -25.93 -4.07
N THR A 517 7.53 -26.14 -3.82
CA THR A 517 6.68 -25.19 -3.10
C THR A 517 7.18 -24.94 -1.66
N ALA A 518 7.56 -25.99 -0.93
CA ALA A 518 8.13 -25.87 0.41
C ALA A 518 9.47 -25.10 0.41
N GLN A 519 10.28 -25.27 -0.63
CA GLN A 519 11.52 -24.51 -0.79
C GLN A 519 11.26 -23.03 -1.02
N GLN A 520 10.30 -22.66 -1.86
CA GLN A 520 9.93 -21.25 -2.08
C GLN A 520 9.36 -20.62 -0.80
N ASN A 521 8.50 -21.34 -0.09
CA ASN A 521 7.97 -20.90 1.20
C ASN A 521 9.08 -20.68 2.25
N TYR A 522 10.10 -21.53 2.26
CA TYR A 522 11.24 -21.38 3.15
C TYR A 522 12.11 -20.16 2.79
N LEU A 523 12.38 -19.91 1.51
CA LEU A 523 13.08 -18.71 1.04
C LEU A 523 12.30 -17.44 1.41
N TYR A 524 10.99 -17.44 1.18
CA TYR A 524 10.12 -16.34 1.57
C TYR A 524 10.11 -16.09 3.08
N ALA A 525 10.10 -17.16 3.90
CA ALA A 525 10.17 -17.03 5.36
C ALA A 525 11.51 -16.42 5.82
N MET A 526 12.59 -16.59 5.07
CA MET A 526 13.88 -15.95 5.31
C MET A 526 13.98 -14.52 4.75
N GLY A 527 12.97 -14.03 4.03
CA GLY A 527 13.00 -12.73 3.36
C GLY A 527 13.86 -12.72 2.09
N ILE A 528 14.15 -13.89 1.53
CA ILE A 528 14.90 -14.04 0.29
C ILE A 528 13.90 -14.33 -0.82
N SER A 529 13.88 -13.54 -1.86
CA SER A 529 13.27 -13.94 -3.12
C SER A 529 14.37 -14.56 -3.99
N ASP A 530 14.14 -15.76 -4.50
CA ASP A 530 15.05 -16.46 -5.41
C ASP A 530 15.16 -15.73 -6.78
N VAL A 531 14.44 -14.64 -6.88
CA VAL A 531 14.43 -13.76 -8.04
C VAL A 531 15.46 -12.69 -7.82
N GLN A 532 16.58 -12.81 -8.51
CA GLN A 532 17.42 -11.65 -8.82
C GLN A 532 16.57 -10.72 -9.69
N ILE A 533 15.85 -9.81 -9.03
CA ILE A 533 15.13 -8.74 -9.70
C ILE A 533 16.15 -7.67 -10.09
#